data_c9e1f14bb4c9502f31143facb64e7ed7
#
_entry.id   c9e1f14bb4c9502f31143facb64e7ed7
#
_cell.length_a   1.000
_cell.length_b   1.000
_cell.length_c   1.000
_cell.angle_alpha   90.00
_cell.angle_beta   90.00
_cell.angle_gamma   90.00
#
_symmetry.space_group_name_H-M   'P 1'
#
loop_
_entity.id
_entity.type
_entity.pdbx_description
1 polymer ?
#
loop_
_entity_poly.entity_id
_entity_poly.type
_entity_poly.pdbx_seq_one_letter_code
_entity_poly.pdbx_strand_id
1 'polypeptide(L)'
;MAQLIETVKKQTEKLRIRGLYNPEKDARSLICAALNLDPVDYILCTNKNLCDSEMSKIDSFIDRRLKFEPVSKIIGKRYFWDLEIFVDSNVLDPRPESEILIEKVLENTSNKRSILDLGTGSGCLAIVLSSKLGQSEIDGIDISKEALKVARKNANKNNVQVNFFQSNWFSNIDKKYDIIVSNPPYISKSEFVKLPRGVKFFDPGIALYGGEDGLVSYRIIARSIVSYLNDEGLAFFEIGQGQTNAVLKIFENQGLSLVSVWKDLDQNNRIICVKKDA
;
A
#
# COMPACT_ATOMS: atom_id res chain seq x y z
N MET A 1 1.67 -17.07 -36.71
CA MET A 1 2.28 -16.34 -35.59
C MET A 1 1.60 -14.98 -35.49
N ALA A 2 1.09 -14.61 -34.31
CA ALA A 2 0.43 -13.34 -34.13
C ALA A 2 1.47 -12.24 -33.87
N GLN A 3 1.25 -11.03 -34.43
CA GLN A 3 2.11 -9.89 -34.13
C GLN A 3 1.77 -9.27 -32.77
N LEU A 4 2.76 -8.71 -32.11
CA LEU A 4 2.61 -8.08 -30.79
C LEU A 4 1.51 -6.99 -30.80
N ILE A 5 1.54 -6.08 -31.78
CA ILE A 5 0.58 -4.99 -31.87
C ILE A 5 -0.87 -5.47 -32.07
N GLU A 6 -1.07 -6.52 -32.86
CA GLU A 6 -2.39 -7.12 -33.07
C GLU A 6 -2.88 -7.84 -31.81
N THR A 7 -1.94 -8.51 -31.10
CA THR A 7 -2.23 -9.16 -29.82
C THR A 7 -2.67 -8.14 -28.78
N VAL A 8 -1.99 -7.00 -28.67
CA VAL A 8 -2.38 -5.93 -27.74
C VAL A 8 -3.79 -5.43 -28.07
N LYS A 9 -4.09 -5.14 -29.33
CA LYS A 9 -5.42 -4.70 -29.74
C LYS A 9 -6.50 -5.72 -29.37
N LYS A 10 -6.26 -6.98 -29.69
CA LYS A 10 -7.20 -8.09 -29.40
C LYS A 10 -7.45 -8.25 -27.90
N GLN A 11 -6.39 -8.23 -27.07
CA GLN A 11 -6.53 -8.40 -25.62
C GLN A 11 -7.15 -7.16 -24.97
N THR A 12 -6.83 -5.96 -25.46
CA THR A 12 -7.51 -4.72 -25.04
C THR A 12 -9.01 -4.82 -25.25
N GLU A 13 -9.45 -5.30 -26.41
CA GLU A 13 -10.88 -5.41 -26.71
C GLU A 13 -11.57 -6.43 -25.78
N LYS A 14 -10.94 -7.57 -25.49
CA LYS A 14 -11.46 -8.52 -24.47
C LYS A 14 -11.68 -7.86 -23.12
N LEU A 15 -10.67 -7.08 -22.63
CA LEU A 15 -10.77 -6.37 -21.36
C LEU A 15 -11.84 -5.27 -21.37
N ARG A 16 -12.00 -4.57 -22.50
CA ARG A 16 -13.04 -3.54 -22.70
C ARG A 16 -14.44 -4.13 -22.64
N ILE A 17 -14.67 -5.22 -23.38
CA ILE A 17 -15.97 -5.93 -23.38
C ILE A 17 -16.30 -6.43 -21.95
N ARG A 18 -15.29 -6.80 -21.16
CA ARG A 18 -15.48 -7.22 -19.77
C ARG A 18 -15.84 -6.06 -18.84
N GLY A 19 -15.74 -4.80 -19.29
CA GLY A 19 -16.04 -3.60 -18.50
C GLY A 19 -14.92 -3.19 -17.56
N LEU A 20 -13.66 -3.48 -17.88
CA LEU A 20 -12.51 -3.02 -17.10
C LEU A 20 -12.20 -1.55 -17.40
N TYR A 21 -11.81 -0.79 -16.38
CA TYR A 21 -11.74 0.67 -16.43
C TYR A 21 -10.63 1.20 -17.36
N ASN A 22 -9.45 0.58 -17.39
CA ASN A 22 -8.30 1.02 -18.20
C ASN A 22 -7.77 -0.12 -19.10
N PRO A 23 -8.57 -0.65 -20.04
CA PRO A 23 -8.24 -1.86 -20.77
C PRO A 23 -6.97 -1.74 -21.61
N GLU A 24 -6.65 -0.56 -22.16
CA GLU A 24 -5.44 -0.31 -22.95
C GLU A 24 -4.18 -0.39 -22.08
N LYS A 25 -4.21 0.30 -20.94
CA LYS A 25 -3.10 0.30 -19.98
C LYS A 25 -2.89 -1.09 -19.39
N ASP A 26 -3.98 -1.76 -19.00
CA ASP A 26 -3.94 -3.09 -18.41
C ASP A 26 -3.36 -4.11 -19.40
N ALA A 27 -3.89 -4.17 -20.64
CA ALA A 27 -3.41 -5.08 -21.67
C ALA A 27 -1.92 -4.89 -21.95
N ARG A 28 -1.47 -3.64 -22.14
CA ARG A 28 -0.06 -3.33 -22.38
C ARG A 28 0.82 -3.76 -21.21
N SER A 29 0.45 -3.40 -20.00
CA SER A 29 1.24 -3.74 -18.80
C SER A 29 1.37 -5.25 -18.61
N LEU A 30 0.28 -5.99 -18.79
CA LEU A 30 0.28 -7.44 -18.66
C LEU A 30 1.08 -8.14 -19.75
N ILE A 31 0.98 -7.67 -20.99
CA ILE A 31 1.72 -8.23 -22.12
C ILE A 31 3.22 -7.94 -21.98
N CYS A 32 3.60 -6.70 -21.61
CA CYS A 32 4.99 -6.35 -21.34
C CYS A 32 5.57 -7.25 -20.22
N ALA A 33 4.83 -7.43 -19.13
CA ALA A 33 5.26 -8.30 -18.04
C ALA A 33 5.36 -9.78 -18.44
N ALA A 34 4.41 -10.27 -19.25
CA ALA A 34 4.43 -11.64 -19.75
C ALA A 34 5.67 -11.91 -20.64
N LEU A 35 6.11 -10.91 -21.40
CA LEU A 35 7.25 -10.99 -22.32
C LEU A 35 8.56 -10.51 -21.71
N ASN A 36 8.58 -10.04 -20.46
CA ASN A 36 9.70 -9.39 -19.79
C ASN A 36 10.24 -8.19 -20.59
N LEU A 37 9.37 -7.42 -21.20
CA LEU A 37 9.70 -6.19 -21.94
C LEU A 37 9.55 -4.98 -21.02
N ASP A 38 10.47 -4.06 -21.09
CA ASP A 38 10.26 -2.71 -20.53
C ASP A 38 9.42 -1.83 -21.48
N PRO A 39 8.96 -0.64 -21.06
CA PRO A 39 8.15 0.25 -21.89
C PRO A 39 8.85 0.73 -23.18
N VAL A 40 10.18 0.85 -23.16
CA VAL A 40 10.98 1.26 -24.34
C VAL A 40 11.07 0.10 -25.33
N ASP A 41 11.42 -1.09 -24.82
CA ASP A 41 11.48 -2.30 -25.64
C ASP A 41 10.13 -2.61 -26.30
N TYR A 42 9.03 -2.39 -25.60
CA TYR A 42 7.69 -2.55 -26.17
C TYR A 42 7.50 -1.67 -27.40
N ILE A 43 7.92 -0.40 -27.36
CA ILE A 43 7.77 0.54 -28.48
C ILE A 43 8.60 0.08 -29.69
N LEU A 44 9.81 -0.42 -29.44
CA LEU A 44 10.73 -0.89 -30.48
C LEU A 44 10.32 -2.23 -31.10
N CYS A 45 9.59 -3.06 -30.35
CA CYS A 45 9.25 -4.43 -30.72
C CYS A 45 7.81 -4.62 -31.21
N THR A 46 7.08 -3.57 -31.60
CA THR A 46 5.65 -3.64 -31.96
C THR A 46 5.33 -4.66 -33.07
N ASN A 47 6.25 -4.89 -34.00
CA ASN A 47 6.12 -5.85 -35.11
C ASN A 47 6.66 -7.26 -34.77
N LYS A 48 7.06 -7.52 -33.52
CA LYS A 48 7.56 -8.83 -33.10
C LYS A 48 6.50 -9.90 -33.33
N ASN A 49 6.89 -11.01 -33.93
CA ASN A 49 6.06 -12.22 -34.00
C ASN A 49 6.18 -12.97 -32.67
N LEU A 50 5.05 -13.36 -32.12
CA LEU A 50 4.95 -14.07 -30.83
C LEU A 50 4.90 -15.58 -31.08
N CYS A 51 5.68 -16.33 -30.29
CA CYS A 51 5.62 -17.78 -30.28
C CYS A 51 4.47 -18.30 -29.38
N ASP A 52 4.16 -19.59 -29.46
CA ASP A 52 3.03 -20.19 -28.74
C ASP A 52 3.21 -20.12 -27.21
N SER A 53 4.44 -20.23 -26.70
CA SER A 53 4.71 -20.09 -25.25
C SER A 53 4.50 -18.65 -24.74
N GLU A 54 4.88 -17.65 -25.54
CA GLU A 54 4.63 -16.23 -25.24
C GLU A 54 3.13 -15.94 -25.24
N MET A 55 2.41 -16.43 -26.25
CA MET A 55 0.94 -16.30 -26.33
C MET A 55 0.26 -16.97 -25.14
N SER A 56 0.64 -18.17 -24.76
CA SER A 56 0.08 -18.88 -23.60
C SER A 56 0.27 -18.10 -22.30
N LYS A 57 1.45 -17.49 -22.10
CA LYS A 57 1.72 -16.66 -20.92
C LYS A 57 0.88 -15.38 -20.91
N ILE A 58 0.75 -14.72 -22.08
CA ILE A 58 -0.12 -13.54 -22.23
C ILE A 58 -1.57 -13.91 -21.91
N ASP A 59 -2.10 -14.98 -22.52
CA ASP A 59 -3.48 -15.41 -22.31
C ASP A 59 -3.72 -15.73 -20.83
N SER A 60 -2.80 -16.41 -20.14
CA SER A 60 -2.89 -16.66 -18.71
C SER A 60 -3.03 -15.38 -17.88
N PHE A 61 -2.25 -14.34 -18.19
CA PHE A 61 -2.31 -13.05 -17.48
C PHE A 61 -3.62 -12.32 -17.75
N ILE A 62 -4.07 -12.34 -19.00
CA ILE A 62 -5.34 -11.72 -19.41
C ILE A 62 -6.53 -12.45 -18.77
N ASP A 63 -6.51 -13.78 -18.70
CA ASP A 63 -7.58 -14.57 -18.06
C ASP A 63 -7.71 -14.28 -16.57
N ARG A 64 -6.59 -14.05 -15.87
CA ARG A 64 -6.58 -13.57 -14.49
C ARG A 64 -7.22 -12.18 -14.40
N ARG A 65 -6.87 -11.27 -15.31
CA ARG A 65 -7.42 -9.90 -15.33
C ARG A 65 -8.93 -9.90 -15.64
N LEU A 66 -9.40 -10.76 -16.52
CA LEU A 66 -10.83 -10.95 -16.80
C LEU A 66 -11.63 -11.41 -15.57
N LYS A 67 -10.97 -12.00 -14.58
CA LYS A 67 -11.54 -12.31 -13.25
C LYS A 67 -11.45 -11.13 -12.27
N PHE A 68 -11.07 -9.94 -12.74
CA PHE A 68 -10.88 -8.71 -11.98
C PHE A 68 -9.63 -8.70 -11.07
N GLU A 69 -8.71 -9.65 -11.21
CA GLU A 69 -7.46 -9.62 -10.45
C GLU A 69 -6.66 -8.35 -10.80
N PRO A 70 -6.15 -7.59 -9.81
CA PRO A 70 -5.36 -6.38 -10.07
C PRO A 70 -4.10 -6.68 -10.87
N VAL A 71 -3.73 -5.77 -11.79
CA VAL A 71 -2.55 -5.89 -12.64
C VAL A 71 -1.28 -6.11 -11.80
N SER A 72 -1.12 -5.37 -10.70
CA SER A 72 0.00 -5.52 -9.75
C SER A 72 0.11 -6.93 -9.17
N LYS A 73 -1.03 -7.54 -8.79
CA LYS A 73 -1.08 -8.92 -8.26
C LYS A 73 -0.78 -9.97 -9.33
N ILE A 74 -1.23 -9.74 -10.58
CA ILE A 74 -0.93 -10.62 -11.71
C ILE A 74 0.56 -10.60 -12.02
N ILE A 75 1.16 -9.41 -12.05
CA ILE A 75 2.59 -9.19 -12.34
C ILE A 75 3.44 -9.56 -11.12
N GLY A 76 2.88 -9.50 -9.90
CA GLY A 76 3.55 -9.76 -8.64
C GLY A 76 4.37 -8.58 -8.12
N LYS A 77 4.19 -7.38 -8.69
CA LYS A 77 4.92 -6.17 -8.28
C LYS A 77 4.18 -4.89 -8.59
N ARG A 78 4.54 -3.84 -7.84
CA ARG A 78 4.08 -2.47 -8.04
C ARG A 78 5.22 -1.49 -7.80
N TYR A 79 5.28 -0.43 -8.57
CA TYR A 79 6.09 0.73 -8.24
C TYR A 79 5.35 1.58 -7.21
N PHE A 80 6.04 1.91 -6.13
CA PHE A 80 5.54 2.76 -5.06
C PHE A 80 6.65 3.71 -4.66
N TRP A 81 6.38 5.03 -4.73
CA TRP A 81 7.43 6.03 -4.74
C TRP A 81 8.40 5.77 -5.91
N ASP A 82 9.68 5.60 -5.63
CA ASP A 82 10.70 5.25 -6.62
C ASP A 82 11.21 3.81 -6.50
N LEU A 83 10.51 2.96 -5.76
CA LEU A 83 10.91 1.60 -5.45
C LEU A 83 9.97 0.55 -6.07
N GLU A 84 10.53 -0.60 -6.43
CA GLU A 84 9.75 -1.76 -6.85
C GLU A 84 9.37 -2.59 -5.63
N ILE A 85 8.08 -2.70 -5.34
CA ILE A 85 7.51 -3.46 -4.23
C ILE A 85 6.84 -4.72 -4.76
N PHE A 86 7.30 -5.89 -4.32
CA PHE A 86 6.62 -7.16 -4.56
C PHE A 86 5.30 -7.19 -3.80
N VAL A 87 4.25 -7.68 -4.47
CA VAL A 87 2.89 -7.82 -3.90
C VAL A 87 2.28 -9.17 -4.27
N ASP A 88 1.61 -9.78 -3.31
CA ASP A 88 0.86 -11.02 -3.49
C ASP A 88 -0.49 -10.96 -2.75
N SER A 89 -1.18 -12.10 -2.61
CA SER A 89 -2.47 -12.17 -1.91
C SER A 89 -2.40 -11.91 -0.39
N ASN A 90 -1.20 -11.85 0.19
CA ASN A 90 -1.01 -11.71 1.64
C ASN A 90 -0.91 -10.26 2.10
N VAL A 91 -0.75 -9.31 1.18
CA VAL A 91 -0.56 -7.89 1.49
C VAL A 91 -1.52 -6.99 0.72
N LEU A 92 -1.88 -5.85 1.29
CA LEU A 92 -2.57 -4.81 0.56
C LEU A 92 -1.70 -4.33 -0.61
N ASP A 93 -2.30 -4.15 -1.78
CA ASP A 93 -1.64 -3.48 -2.91
C ASP A 93 -1.37 -2.00 -2.54
N PRO A 94 -0.12 -1.52 -2.43
CA PRO A 94 0.19 -0.15 -2.03
C PRO A 94 -0.61 0.89 -2.83
N ARG A 95 -1.19 1.86 -2.16
CA ARG A 95 -2.04 2.88 -2.79
C ARG A 95 -1.24 4.15 -3.08
N PRO A 96 -1.44 4.81 -4.24
CA PRO A 96 -0.74 6.07 -4.53
C PRO A 96 -0.97 7.15 -3.47
N GLU A 97 -2.15 7.17 -2.86
CA GLU A 97 -2.53 8.12 -1.81
C GLU A 97 -1.64 7.98 -0.56
N SER A 98 -1.14 6.77 -0.29
CA SER A 98 -0.21 6.52 0.83
C SER A 98 1.18 7.15 0.61
N GLU A 99 1.53 7.58 -0.61
CA GLU A 99 2.75 8.33 -0.87
C GLU A 99 2.72 9.72 -0.20
N ILE A 100 1.53 10.32 -0.05
CA ILE A 100 1.34 11.56 0.69
C ILE A 100 1.75 11.40 2.15
N LEU A 101 1.41 10.25 2.75
CA LEU A 101 1.83 9.95 4.13
C LEU A 101 3.35 10.00 4.26
N ILE A 102 4.08 9.38 3.33
CA ILE A 102 5.55 9.40 3.31
C ILE A 102 6.07 10.83 3.17
N GLU A 103 5.55 11.60 2.21
CA GLU A 103 5.93 13.00 1.98
C GLU A 103 5.83 13.81 3.27
N LYS A 104 4.68 13.70 3.96
CA LYS A 104 4.45 14.47 5.20
C LYS A 104 5.29 13.99 6.37
N VAL A 105 5.62 12.72 6.44
CA VAL A 105 6.60 12.21 7.39
C VAL A 105 7.98 12.79 7.11
N LEU A 106 8.46 12.76 5.87
CA LEU A 106 9.79 13.27 5.50
C LEU A 106 9.94 14.78 5.78
N GLU A 107 8.89 15.57 5.56
CA GLU A 107 8.86 17.01 5.89
C GLU A 107 9.02 17.28 7.39
N ASN A 108 8.68 16.32 8.25
CA ASN A 108 8.63 16.48 9.71
C ASN A 108 9.68 15.66 10.48
N THR A 109 10.68 15.08 9.78
CA THR A 109 11.66 14.16 10.39
C THR A 109 13.02 14.77 10.72
N SER A 110 13.26 16.06 10.53
CA SER A 110 14.59 16.69 10.54
C SER A 110 15.52 16.35 11.73
N ASN A 111 14.99 15.87 12.87
CA ASN A 111 15.77 15.43 14.05
C ASN A 111 15.26 14.12 14.65
N LYS A 112 14.45 13.35 13.93
CA LYS A 112 13.76 12.17 14.44
C LYS A 112 14.40 10.91 13.86
N ARG A 113 14.80 9.98 14.74
CA ARG A 113 15.63 8.83 14.37
C ARG A 113 14.95 7.48 14.53
N SER A 114 13.86 7.40 15.34
CA SER A 114 13.15 6.16 15.58
C SER A 114 11.74 6.21 15.02
N ILE A 115 11.41 5.29 14.12
CA ILE A 115 10.15 5.25 13.38
C ILE A 115 9.51 3.88 13.53
N LEU A 116 8.21 3.85 13.78
CA LEU A 116 7.39 2.63 13.81
C LEU A 116 6.31 2.68 12.73
N ASP A 117 6.27 1.66 11.88
CA ASP A 117 5.20 1.42 10.91
C ASP A 117 4.24 0.35 11.45
N LEU A 118 3.04 0.78 11.87
CA LEU A 118 1.99 -0.05 12.44
C LEU A 118 1.11 -0.66 11.35
N GLY A 119 1.12 -1.98 11.20
CA GLY A 119 0.41 -2.68 10.14
C GLY A 119 1.14 -2.53 8.81
N THR A 120 2.43 -2.82 8.81
CA THR A 120 3.36 -2.54 7.70
C THR A 120 3.00 -3.21 6.36
N GLY A 121 2.22 -4.30 6.38
CA GLY A 121 1.78 -5.01 5.18
C GLY A 121 2.93 -5.46 4.29
N SER A 122 3.02 -4.89 3.09
CA SER A 122 4.13 -5.13 2.14
C SER A 122 5.45 -4.51 2.57
N GLY A 123 5.47 -3.70 3.62
CA GLY A 123 6.61 -2.92 4.07
C GLY A 123 6.81 -1.61 3.32
N CYS A 124 5.92 -1.23 2.43
CA CYS A 124 6.15 -0.12 1.49
C CYS A 124 6.46 1.21 2.19
N LEU A 125 5.74 1.57 3.27
CA LEU A 125 6.00 2.80 4.02
C LEU A 125 7.38 2.74 4.71
N ALA A 126 7.62 1.70 5.51
CA ALA A 126 8.88 1.53 6.23
C ALA A 126 10.09 1.48 5.30
N ILE A 127 9.97 0.80 4.16
CA ILE A 127 11.06 0.64 3.18
C ILE A 127 11.39 1.97 2.51
N VAL A 128 10.39 2.73 2.06
CA VAL A 128 10.63 4.06 1.46
C VAL A 128 11.22 5.00 2.49
N LEU A 129 10.69 5.04 3.71
CA LEU A 129 11.27 5.86 4.79
C LEU A 129 12.73 5.48 5.08
N SER A 130 13.05 4.18 5.13
CA SER A 130 14.43 3.71 5.32
C SER A 130 15.35 4.13 4.17
N SER A 131 14.88 4.07 2.93
CA SER A 131 15.67 4.48 1.77
C SER A 131 15.97 5.99 1.74
N LYS A 132 15.08 6.82 2.30
CA LYS A 132 15.22 8.29 2.30
C LYS A 132 15.94 8.84 3.54
N LEU A 133 15.82 8.17 4.68
CA LEU A 133 16.31 8.67 5.96
C LEU A 133 17.64 8.04 6.41
N GLY A 134 18.12 7.01 5.72
CA GLY A 134 19.45 6.40 5.82
C GLY A 134 19.95 5.98 7.20
N GLN A 135 19.94 6.87 8.17
CA GLN A 135 20.43 6.63 9.55
C GLN A 135 19.32 6.46 10.59
N SER A 136 18.06 6.42 10.16
CA SER A 136 16.93 6.22 11.07
C SER A 136 16.75 4.75 11.40
N GLU A 137 16.44 4.47 12.67
CA GLU A 137 16.03 3.15 13.11
C GLU A 137 14.55 2.94 12.81
N ILE A 138 14.23 2.01 11.92
CA ILE A 138 12.85 1.77 11.48
C ILE A 138 12.42 0.37 11.83
N ASP A 139 11.33 0.28 12.59
CA ASP A 139 10.62 -0.94 12.88
C ASP A 139 9.32 -1.00 12.07
N GLY A 140 9.03 -2.16 11.49
CA GLY A 140 7.77 -2.45 10.82
C GLY A 140 7.08 -3.63 11.46
N ILE A 141 5.85 -3.48 11.88
CA ILE A 141 5.11 -4.56 12.51
C ILE A 141 3.84 -4.92 11.76
N ASP A 142 3.47 -6.17 11.83
CA ASP A 142 2.18 -6.67 11.34
C ASP A 142 1.72 -7.85 12.18
N ILE A 143 0.41 -8.07 12.25
CA ILE A 143 -0.17 -9.25 12.87
C ILE A 143 0.04 -10.50 12.00
N SER A 144 0.14 -10.33 10.68
CA SER A 144 0.31 -11.38 9.68
C SER A 144 1.78 -11.75 9.49
N LYS A 145 2.14 -12.97 9.82
CA LYS A 145 3.48 -13.52 9.52
C LYS A 145 3.76 -13.56 8.02
N GLU A 146 2.73 -13.79 7.20
CA GLU A 146 2.88 -13.86 5.75
C GLU A 146 3.15 -12.47 5.16
N ALA A 147 2.47 -11.43 5.66
CA ALA A 147 2.78 -10.05 5.28
C ALA A 147 4.23 -9.69 5.63
N LEU A 148 4.72 -10.07 6.81
CA LEU A 148 6.11 -9.82 7.20
C LEU A 148 7.14 -10.56 6.33
N LYS A 149 6.81 -11.74 5.79
CA LYS A 149 7.67 -12.40 4.79
C LYS A 149 7.80 -11.57 3.51
N VAL A 150 6.67 -11.01 3.05
CA VAL A 150 6.64 -10.11 1.90
C VAL A 150 7.45 -8.84 2.19
N ALA A 151 7.25 -8.21 3.35
CA ALA A 151 7.97 -7.01 3.76
C ALA A 151 9.50 -7.22 3.79
N ARG A 152 9.97 -8.33 4.40
CA ARG A 152 11.40 -8.68 4.41
C ARG A 152 11.96 -8.91 3.00
N LYS A 153 11.20 -9.59 2.13
CA LYS A 153 11.58 -9.78 0.72
C LYS A 153 11.74 -8.43 0.02
N ASN A 154 10.84 -7.49 0.28
CA ASN A 154 10.88 -6.16 -0.30
C ASN A 154 12.05 -5.32 0.22
N ALA A 155 12.35 -5.37 1.52
CA ALA A 155 13.51 -4.69 2.09
C ALA A 155 14.82 -5.20 1.50
N ASN A 156 14.98 -6.52 1.40
CA ASN A 156 16.15 -7.14 0.77
C ASN A 156 16.28 -6.73 -0.71
N LYS A 157 15.19 -6.75 -1.46
CA LYS A 157 15.16 -6.33 -2.87
C LYS A 157 15.64 -4.90 -3.07
N ASN A 158 15.26 -4.01 -2.17
CA ASN A 158 15.56 -2.57 -2.25
C ASN A 158 16.83 -2.17 -1.45
N ASN A 159 17.55 -3.15 -0.90
CA ASN A 159 18.81 -2.95 -0.15
C ASN A 159 18.66 -1.97 1.04
N VAL A 160 17.53 -2.04 1.76
CA VAL A 160 17.28 -1.22 2.94
C VAL A 160 17.18 -2.06 4.21
N GLN A 161 17.49 -1.45 5.36
CA GLN A 161 17.39 -2.09 6.66
C GLN A 161 16.14 -1.62 7.38
N VAL A 162 15.23 -2.57 7.65
CA VAL A 162 14.05 -2.37 8.48
C VAL A 162 13.92 -3.60 9.38
N ASN A 163 13.69 -3.38 10.65
CA ASN A 163 13.45 -4.48 11.60
C ASN A 163 11.98 -4.86 11.57
N PHE A 164 11.66 -6.01 10.96
CA PHE A 164 10.29 -6.50 10.86
C PHE A 164 10.01 -7.58 11.89
N PHE A 165 8.96 -7.42 12.71
CA PHE A 165 8.53 -8.42 13.68
C PHE A 165 7.02 -8.47 13.87
N GLN A 166 6.54 -9.62 14.36
CA GLN A 166 5.10 -9.81 14.54
C GLN A 166 4.62 -9.12 15.80
N SER A 167 3.57 -8.31 15.66
CA SER A 167 2.88 -7.70 16.79
C SER A 167 1.40 -7.46 16.44
N ASN A 168 0.54 -7.63 17.42
CA ASN A 168 -0.84 -7.13 17.33
C ASN A 168 -0.85 -5.71 17.90
N TRP A 169 -0.72 -4.72 17.02
CA TRP A 169 -0.48 -3.33 17.39
C TRP A 169 0.73 -3.24 18.33
N PHE A 170 0.58 -2.66 19.50
CA PHE A 170 1.68 -2.43 20.46
C PHE A 170 2.02 -3.63 21.37
N SER A 171 1.41 -4.81 21.18
CA SER A 171 1.55 -5.93 22.14
C SER A 171 2.99 -6.43 22.33
N ASN A 172 3.87 -6.27 21.33
CA ASN A 172 5.27 -6.69 21.37
C ASN A 172 6.23 -5.51 21.21
N ILE A 173 5.80 -4.30 21.55
CA ILE A 173 6.61 -3.08 21.52
C ILE A 173 7.09 -2.78 22.93
N ASP A 174 8.39 -2.55 23.10
CA ASP A 174 9.05 -2.28 24.37
C ASP A 174 9.76 -0.92 24.45
N LYS A 175 9.74 -0.14 23.36
CA LYS A 175 10.36 1.19 23.25
C LYS A 175 9.39 2.25 22.75
N LYS A 176 9.82 3.52 22.88
CA LYS A 176 9.11 4.67 22.31
C LYS A 176 9.73 5.09 20.99
N TYR A 177 8.95 5.81 20.19
CA TYR A 177 9.35 6.27 18.86
C TYR A 177 9.15 7.78 18.70
N ASP A 178 9.98 8.38 17.86
CA ASP A 178 9.84 9.79 17.47
C ASP A 178 8.72 9.96 16.46
N ILE A 179 8.52 8.93 15.62
CA ILE A 179 7.46 8.92 14.63
C ILE A 179 6.76 7.56 14.65
N ILE A 180 5.44 7.59 14.65
CA ILE A 180 4.60 6.42 14.40
C ILE A 180 3.80 6.70 13.12
N VAL A 181 3.86 5.78 12.16
CA VAL A 181 3.06 5.85 10.94
C VAL A 181 2.13 4.67 10.84
N SER A 182 0.97 4.84 10.25
CA SER A 182 0.07 3.72 9.95
C SER A 182 -0.89 4.06 8.81
N ASN A 183 -1.12 3.08 7.95
CA ASN A 183 -2.30 2.99 7.10
C ASN A 183 -3.17 1.83 7.62
N PRO A 184 -3.96 2.05 8.68
CA PRO A 184 -4.71 0.97 9.31
C PRO A 184 -5.97 0.62 8.52
N PRO A 185 -6.56 -0.57 8.70
CA PRO A 185 -7.85 -0.91 8.10
C PRO A 185 -8.94 0.07 8.55
N TYR A 186 -9.57 0.76 7.59
CA TYR A 186 -10.54 1.83 7.85
C TYR A 186 -11.89 1.67 7.12
N ILE A 187 -12.08 0.60 6.34
CA ILE A 187 -13.30 0.42 5.55
C ILE A 187 -14.42 -0.11 6.46
N SER A 188 -15.52 0.62 6.51
CA SER A 188 -16.72 0.22 7.26
C SER A 188 -17.38 -1.00 6.64
N LYS A 189 -18.24 -1.69 7.41
CA LYS A 189 -19.00 -2.84 6.92
C LYS A 189 -19.85 -2.51 5.69
N SER A 190 -20.51 -1.36 5.70
CA SER A 190 -21.36 -0.92 4.59
C SER A 190 -20.58 -0.64 3.30
N GLU A 191 -19.37 -0.12 3.42
CA GLU A 191 -18.44 0.11 2.31
C GLU A 191 -17.79 -1.18 1.84
N PHE A 192 -17.41 -2.07 2.77
CA PHE A 192 -16.76 -3.35 2.46
C PHE A 192 -17.61 -4.23 1.53
N VAL A 193 -18.94 -4.22 1.71
CA VAL A 193 -19.85 -4.96 0.82
C VAL A 193 -19.80 -4.40 -0.61
N LYS A 194 -19.61 -3.08 -0.76
CA LYS A 194 -19.62 -2.36 -2.04
C LYS A 194 -18.26 -2.27 -2.73
N LEU A 195 -17.20 -2.80 -2.12
CA LEU A 195 -15.86 -2.76 -2.69
C LEU A 195 -15.82 -3.33 -4.12
N PRO A 196 -15.03 -2.72 -5.01
CA PRO A 196 -14.75 -3.27 -6.32
C PRO A 196 -14.22 -4.71 -6.20
N ARG A 197 -14.61 -5.58 -7.14
CA ARG A 197 -14.23 -7.01 -7.12
C ARG A 197 -12.72 -7.22 -6.98
N GLY A 198 -11.92 -6.39 -7.66
CA GLY A 198 -10.47 -6.48 -7.62
C GLY A 198 -9.87 -6.24 -6.23
N VAL A 199 -10.48 -5.36 -5.43
CA VAL A 199 -10.06 -5.11 -4.05
C VAL A 199 -10.61 -6.22 -3.14
N LYS A 200 -11.92 -6.47 -3.22
CA LYS A 200 -12.63 -7.35 -2.30
C LYS A 200 -12.11 -8.80 -2.28
N PHE A 201 -11.69 -9.32 -3.44
CA PHE A 201 -11.31 -10.73 -3.58
C PHE A 201 -9.81 -10.97 -3.63
N PHE A 202 -9.00 -9.92 -3.83
CA PHE A 202 -7.56 -10.07 -4.04
C PHE A 202 -6.70 -9.35 -3.01
N ASP A 203 -7.23 -8.40 -2.25
CA ASP A 203 -6.55 -7.85 -1.08
C ASP A 203 -7.03 -8.58 0.20
N PRO A 204 -6.15 -8.73 1.22
CA PRO A 204 -6.53 -9.38 2.47
C PRO A 204 -7.63 -8.61 3.19
N GLY A 205 -8.72 -9.28 3.56
CA GLY A 205 -9.83 -8.63 4.27
C GLY A 205 -9.41 -7.96 5.58
N ILE A 206 -8.41 -8.54 6.28
CA ILE A 206 -7.84 -7.96 7.50
C ILE A 206 -7.15 -6.62 7.28
N ALA A 207 -6.63 -6.36 6.09
CA ALA A 207 -6.00 -5.10 5.73
C ALA A 207 -7.00 -4.02 5.28
N LEU A 208 -8.27 -4.40 5.11
CA LEU A 208 -9.33 -3.51 4.58
C LEU A 208 -10.37 -3.17 5.64
N TYR A 209 -10.87 -4.19 6.37
CA TYR A 209 -12.04 -4.08 7.21
C TYR A 209 -11.73 -3.44 8.57
N GLY A 210 -12.20 -2.22 8.77
CA GLY A 210 -12.04 -1.43 10.00
C GLY A 210 -13.18 -1.59 11.02
N GLY A 211 -14.04 -2.62 10.87
CA GLY A 211 -15.19 -2.84 11.74
C GLY A 211 -16.49 -2.24 11.21
N GLU A 212 -17.55 -2.22 12.03
CA GLU A 212 -18.89 -1.76 11.62
C GLU A 212 -18.87 -0.33 11.07
N ASP A 213 -18.11 0.57 11.70
CA ASP A 213 -18.00 1.98 11.34
C ASP A 213 -16.65 2.39 10.73
N GLY A 214 -15.73 1.42 10.53
CA GLY A 214 -14.40 1.67 9.97
C GLY A 214 -13.39 2.29 10.96
N LEU A 215 -13.72 2.37 12.26
CA LEU A 215 -12.91 3.08 13.25
C LEU A 215 -12.27 2.19 14.33
N VAL A 216 -12.41 0.87 14.22
CA VAL A 216 -11.94 -0.07 15.24
C VAL A 216 -10.43 0.01 15.42
N SER A 217 -9.66 0.07 14.33
CA SER A 217 -8.20 0.16 14.38
C SER A 217 -7.74 1.44 15.11
N TYR A 218 -8.33 2.59 14.80
CA TYR A 218 -7.99 3.85 15.45
C TYR A 218 -8.29 3.82 16.95
N ARG A 219 -9.42 3.22 17.38
CA ARG A 219 -9.74 3.06 18.82
C ARG A 219 -8.74 2.20 19.55
N ILE A 220 -8.26 1.13 18.90
CA ILE A 220 -7.25 0.23 19.51
C ILE A 220 -5.91 0.95 19.61
N ILE A 221 -5.47 1.60 18.53
CA ILE A 221 -4.21 2.34 18.48
C ILE A 221 -4.21 3.47 19.50
N ALA A 222 -5.26 4.29 19.55
CA ALA A 222 -5.37 5.47 20.39
C ALA A 222 -5.21 5.14 21.88
N ARG A 223 -5.73 4.01 22.36
CA ARG A 223 -5.64 3.59 23.78
C ARG A 223 -4.21 3.42 24.28
N SER A 224 -3.27 3.17 23.40
CA SER A 224 -1.90 2.79 23.80
C SER A 224 -0.83 3.73 23.26
N ILE A 225 -1.08 4.43 22.16
CA ILE A 225 -0.06 5.14 21.40
C ILE A 225 0.71 6.19 22.22
N VAL A 226 0.05 6.86 23.16
CA VAL A 226 0.69 7.85 24.07
C VAL A 226 1.87 7.25 24.81
N SER A 227 1.78 5.98 25.22
CA SER A 227 2.85 5.27 25.93
C SER A 227 4.06 4.95 25.05
N TYR A 228 3.88 4.90 23.74
CA TYR A 228 4.89 4.52 22.75
C TYR A 228 5.41 5.69 21.90
N LEU A 229 4.88 6.89 22.11
CA LEU A 229 5.35 8.10 21.45
C LEU A 229 6.35 8.80 22.37
N ASN A 230 7.48 9.30 21.86
CA ASN A 230 8.36 10.21 22.59
C ASN A 230 7.65 11.54 22.88
N ASP A 231 8.16 12.38 23.79
CA ASP A 231 7.43 13.59 24.21
C ASP A 231 7.20 14.58 23.05
N GLU A 232 8.19 14.76 22.16
CA GLU A 232 8.07 15.53 20.92
C GLU A 232 7.72 14.65 19.71
N GLY A 233 7.19 13.46 19.97
CA GLY A 233 6.87 12.49 18.92
C GLY A 233 5.62 12.88 18.13
N LEU A 234 5.59 12.46 16.86
CA LEU A 234 4.48 12.68 15.94
C LEU A 234 3.90 11.35 15.47
N ALA A 235 2.59 11.28 15.34
CA ALA A 235 1.93 10.11 14.78
C ALA A 235 1.11 10.49 13.56
N PHE A 236 1.36 9.80 12.45
CA PHE A 236 0.73 10.04 11.15
C PHE A 236 -0.15 8.87 10.77
N PHE A 237 -1.38 9.15 10.38
CA PHE A 237 -2.36 8.14 10.00
C PHE A 237 -3.00 8.46 8.66
N GLU A 238 -3.07 7.46 7.78
CA GLU A 238 -4.00 7.50 6.67
C GLU A 238 -5.42 7.27 7.20
N ILE A 239 -6.40 8.00 6.64
CA ILE A 239 -7.81 7.92 7.03
C ILE A 239 -8.73 7.74 5.83
N GLY A 240 -9.87 7.11 6.04
CA GLY A 240 -10.93 7.02 5.05
C GLY A 240 -11.62 8.36 4.81
N GLN A 241 -12.23 8.50 3.63
CA GLN A 241 -13.01 9.68 3.29
C GLN A 241 -14.11 9.95 4.33
N GLY A 242 -14.20 11.19 4.81
CA GLY A 242 -15.20 11.61 5.80
C GLY A 242 -14.93 11.20 7.25
N GLN A 243 -13.84 10.47 7.54
CA GLN A 243 -13.55 9.99 8.90
C GLN A 243 -12.80 10.99 9.79
N THR A 244 -12.34 12.13 9.26
CA THR A 244 -11.45 13.09 9.97
C THR A 244 -11.93 13.41 11.38
N ASN A 245 -13.15 13.93 11.53
CA ASN A 245 -13.66 14.38 12.83
C ASN A 245 -13.82 13.22 13.81
N ALA A 246 -14.26 12.06 13.33
CA ALA A 246 -14.45 10.88 14.18
C ALA A 246 -13.09 10.32 14.67
N VAL A 247 -12.10 10.27 13.80
CA VAL A 247 -10.75 9.82 14.16
C VAL A 247 -10.07 10.79 15.10
N LEU A 248 -10.15 12.09 14.84
CA LEU A 248 -9.60 13.12 15.74
C LEU A 248 -10.21 13.04 17.14
N LYS A 249 -11.54 12.93 17.26
CA LYS A 249 -12.20 12.77 18.55
C LYS A 249 -11.73 11.53 19.30
N ILE A 250 -11.42 10.43 18.61
CA ILE A 250 -10.87 9.22 19.23
C ILE A 250 -9.49 9.50 19.82
N PHE A 251 -8.62 10.21 19.12
CA PHE A 251 -7.27 10.52 19.57
C PHE A 251 -7.28 11.59 20.69
N GLU A 252 -8.08 12.64 20.57
CA GLU A 252 -8.26 13.67 21.59
C GLU A 252 -8.72 13.09 22.94
N ASN A 253 -9.63 12.12 22.92
CA ASN A 253 -10.09 11.44 24.14
C ASN A 253 -8.99 10.61 24.83
N GLN A 254 -7.83 10.44 24.21
CA GLN A 254 -6.68 9.70 24.73
C GLN A 254 -5.46 10.60 24.97
N GLY A 255 -5.63 11.93 25.02
CA GLY A 255 -4.54 12.88 25.30
C GLY A 255 -3.63 13.13 24.10
N LEU A 256 -4.19 13.18 22.91
CA LEU A 256 -3.49 13.55 21.68
C LEU A 256 -4.16 14.73 21.03
N SER A 257 -3.41 15.71 20.59
CA SER A 257 -3.87 16.89 19.87
C SER A 257 -3.51 16.86 18.39
N LEU A 258 -4.38 17.47 17.58
CA LEU A 258 -4.16 17.62 16.15
C LEU A 258 -2.98 18.56 15.88
N VAL A 259 -2.06 18.12 15.01
CA VAL A 259 -1.00 18.96 14.42
C VAL A 259 -1.43 19.47 13.05
N SER A 260 -1.83 18.56 12.16
CA SER A 260 -2.21 18.90 10.77
C SER A 260 -3.11 17.86 10.14
N VAL A 261 -3.83 18.29 9.10
CA VAL A 261 -4.59 17.42 8.18
C VAL A 261 -4.18 17.76 6.76
N TRP A 262 -3.88 16.74 5.95
CA TRP A 262 -3.55 16.90 4.54
C TRP A 262 -4.51 16.15 3.63
N LYS A 263 -4.71 16.71 2.46
CA LYS A 263 -5.63 16.19 1.45
C LYS A 263 -4.91 15.41 0.38
N ASP A 264 -5.63 14.47 -0.22
CA ASP A 264 -5.22 13.81 -1.46
C ASP A 264 -5.46 14.70 -2.69
N LEU A 265 -5.11 14.19 -3.88
CA LEU A 265 -5.29 14.91 -5.15
C LEU A 265 -6.77 15.20 -5.46
N ASP A 266 -7.69 14.39 -4.93
CA ASP A 266 -9.13 14.57 -5.06
C ASP A 266 -9.71 15.53 -4.01
N GLN A 267 -8.85 16.23 -3.24
CA GLN A 267 -9.21 17.17 -2.19
C GLN A 267 -9.93 16.56 -0.97
N ASN A 268 -9.87 15.25 -0.81
CA ASN A 268 -10.36 14.58 0.41
C ASN A 268 -9.27 14.60 1.48
N ASN A 269 -9.63 14.82 2.73
CA ASN A 269 -8.72 14.63 3.85
C ASN A 269 -8.25 13.18 3.87
N ARG A 270 -6.94 12.99 3.84
CA ARG A 270 -6.34 11.67 3.71
C ARG A 270 -5.35 11.34 4.81
N ILE A 271 -4.58 12.31 5.26
CA ILE A 271 -3.58 12.12 6.31
C ILE A 271 -3.89 13.04 7.46
N ILE A 272 -3.78 12.52 8.68
CA ILE A 272 -3.78 13.30 9.91
C ILE A 272 -2.46 13.11 10.64
N CYS A 273 -1.98 14.16 11.27
CA CYS A 273 -0.85 14.11 12.20
C CYS A 273 -1.34 14.57 13.58
N VAL A 274 -1.00 13.78 14.60
CA VAL A 274 -1.28 14.08 16.00
C VAL A 274 0.00 13.98 16.84
N LYS A 275 0.01 14.67 17.98
CA LYS A 275 1.05 14.60 19.01
C LYS A 275 0.44 14.47 20.38
N LYS A 276 1.26 14.14 21.40
CA LYS A 276 0.83 14.17 22.80
C LYS A 276 0.35 15.57 23.18
N ASP A 277 -0.65 15.63 24.02
CA ASP A 277 -0.99 16.85 24.74
C ASP A 277 0.16 17.25 25.67
N ALA A 278 0.37 18.56 25.82
CA ALA A 278 1.41 19.11 26.68
C ALA A 278 1.10 18.91 28.18
#